data_abdf0e308fbeabac777a9cbe9fe537cb
#
_entry.id   abdf0e308fbeabac777a9cbe9fe537cb
#
_cell.length_a   1.000
_cell.length_b   1.000
_cell.length_c   1.000
_cell.angle_alpha   90.00
_cell.angle_beta   90.00
_cell.angle_gamma   90.00
#
_symmetry.space_group_name_H-M   'P 1'
#
loop_
_entity.id
_entity.type
_entity.pdbx_description
1 polymer ?
#
loop_
_entity_poly.entity_id
_entity_poly.type
_entity_poly.pdbx_seq_one_letter_code
_entity_poly.pdbx_strand_id
1 'polypeptide(L)'
;MSVVDEIKGRIEIMDLVSESVQLRRTGKNYIGFCPFHPNSRTPAFVVFPDSGTWRCFGQCNEGGDIFRFVMKKEGWDFSQALHVLAERAGVVLTPVTP
;
A
#
# COMPACT_ATOMS: atom_id res chain seq x y z
N MET A 1 -17.75 -4.94 -10.51
CA MET A 1 -16.57 -4.47 -9.79
C MET A 1 -16.28 -5.37 -8.63
N SER A 2 -15.03 -5.65 -8.40
CA SER A 2 -14.65 -6.51 -7.28
C SER A 2 -14.56 -5.69 -5.99
N VAL A 3 -14.61 -6.39 -4.87
CA VAL A 3 -14.46 -5.75 -3.57
C VAL A 3 -13.06 -5.15 -3.42
N VAL A 4 -12.08 -5.75 -4.07
CA VAL A 4 -10.71 -5.22 -4.08
C VAL A 4 -10.67 -3.85 -4.74
N ASP A 5 -11.33 -3.71 -5.88
CA ASP A 5 -11.37 -2.43 -6.59
C ASP A 5 -12.10 -1.38 -5.77
N GLU A 6 -13.16 -1.76 -5.08
CA GLU A 6 -13.90 -0.85 -4.24
C GLU A 6 -13.04 -0.34 -3.07
N ILE A 7 -12.31 -1.25 -2.45
CA ILE A 7 -11.41 -0.88 -1.35
C ILE A 7 -10.32 0.06 -1.85
N LYS A 8 -9.73 -0.26 -2.99
CA LYS A 8 -8.66 0.57 -3.56
C LYS A 8 -9.17 1.96 -3.94
N GLY A 9 -10.43 2.05 -4.33
CA GLY A 9 -11.02 3.35 -4.64
C GLY A 9 -11.32 4.20 -3.42
N ARG A 10 -11.38 3.60 -2.23
CA ARG A 10 -11.70 4.31 -1.00
C ARG A 10 -10.49 4.61 -0.12
N ILE A 11 -9.38 3.92 -0.34
CA ILE A 11 -8.18 4.13 0.44
C ILE A 11 -7.12 4.80 -0.43
N GLU A 12 -6.73 6.00 -0.02
CA GLU A 12 -5.63 6.69 -0.68
C GLU A 12 -4.32 6.04 -0.27
N ILE A 13 -3.53 5.63 -1.25
CA ILE A 13 -2.25 4.99 -0.95
C ILE A 13 -1.35 5.91 -0.14
N MET A 14 -1.42 7.21 -0.39
CA MET A 14 -0.63 8.17 0.36
C MET A 14 -0.97 8.17 1.84
N ASP A 15 -2.25 8.10 2.17
CA ASP A 15 -2.66 8.07 3.57
C ASP A 15 -2.16 6.81 4.26
N LEU A 16 -2.24 5.69 3.56
CA LEU A 16 -1.84 4.42 4.13
C LEU A 16 -0.33 4.34 4.33
N VAL A 17 0.42 4.68 3.30
CA VAL A 17 1.88 4.54 3.33
C VAL A 17 2.51 5.57 4.26
N SER A 18 1.98 6.79 4.28
CA SER A 18 2.57 7.85 5.10
C SER A 18 2.45 7.60 6.59
N GLU A 19 1.59 6.67 7.00
CA GLU A 19 1.52 6.27 8.40
C GLU A 19 2.78 5.57 8.87
N SER A 20 3.53 4.97 7.95
CA SER A 20 4.70 4.17 8.28
C SER A 20 5.98 4.69 7.64
N VAL A 21 5.86 5.42 6.55
CA VAL A 21 7.00 5.88 5.77
C VAL A 21 6.90 7.38 5.62
N GLN A 22 7.97 8.07 5.97
CA GLN A 22 8.01 9.51 5.74
C GLN A 22 8.25 9.76 4.26
N LEU A 23 7.30 10.41 3.62
CA LEU A 23 7.33 10.63 2.18
C LEU A 23 7.55 12.11 1.87
N ARG A 24 8.29 12.36 0.80
CA ARG A 24 8.54 13.71 0.33
C ARG A 24 8.10 13.80 -1.13
N ARG A 25 7.42 14.87 -1.45
CA ARG A 25 6.90 15.05 -2.80
C ARG A 25 8.04 15.29 -3.79
N THR A 26 7.95 14.62 -4.94
CA THR A 26 8.87 14.83 -6.04
C THR A 26 8.07 14.79 -7.33
N GLY A 27 7.74 15.97 -7.86
CA GLY A 27 6.85 16.06 -9.02
C GLY A 27 5.45 15.59 -8.67
N LYS A 28 4.95 14.60 -9.40
CA LYS A 28 3.63 14.03 -9.17
C LYS A 28 3.66 12.88 -8.18
N ASN A 29 4.83 12.40 -7.81
CA ASN A 29 4.98 11.23 -7.00
C ASN A 29 5.57 11.59 -5.65
N TYR A 30 5.73 10.58 -4.79
CA TYR A 30 6.33 10.77 -3.48
C TYR A 30 7.43 9.75 -3.29
N ILE A 31 8.47 10.15 -2.58
CA ILE A 31 9.66 9.31 -2.41
C ILE A 31 10.04 9.25 -0.94
N GLY A 32 10.54 8.11 -0.51
CA GLY A 32 10.99 7.90 0.85
C GLY A 32 11.90 6.71 0.95
N PHE A 33 12.24 6.34 2.18
CA PHE A 33 13.07 5.17 2.44
C PHE A 33 12.18 3.95 2.54
N CYS A 34 12.58 2.87 1.87
CA CYS A 34 11.79 1.65 1.84
C CYS A 34 11.70 1.03 3.25
N PRO A 35 10.49 0.69 3.71
CA PRO A 35 10.33 0.09 5.04
C PRO A 35 10.63 -1.40 5.07
N PHE A 36 10.90 -2.01 3.92
CA PHE A 36 11.04 -3.45 3.82
C PHE A 36 12.50 -3.93 3.88
N HIS A 37 13.44 -3.01 3.85
CA HIS A 37 14.84 -3.34 4.02
C HIS A 37 15.57 -2.14 4.61
N PRO A 38 16.65 -2.37 5.35
CA PRO A 38 17.42 -1.27 5.92
C PRO A 38 18.17 -0.52 4.82
N ASN A 39 17.85 0.74 4.65
CA ASN A 39 18.55 1.62 3.74
C ASN A 39 18.26 3.05 4.12
N SER A 40 19.24 3.71 4.69
CA SER A 40 19.09 5.09 5.13
C SER A 40 19.87 6.07 4.28
N ARG A 41 20.47 5.61 3.19
CA ARG A 41 21.31 6.47 2.37
C ARG A 41 20.57 7.07 1.18
N THR A 42 19.78 6.26 0.50
CA THR A 42 19.13 6.69 -0.73
C THR A 42 17.65 6.37 -0.66
N PRO A 43 16.80 7.39 -0.77
CA PRO A 43 15.37 7.12 -0.83
C PRO A 43 15.04 6.51 -2.19
N ALA A 44 14.64 5.25 -2.18
CA ALA A 44 14.35 4.52 -3.39
C ALA A 44 12.92 4.00 -3.45
N PHE A 45 12.13 4.29 -2.42
CA PHE A 45 10.73 3.87 -2.33
C PHE A 45 9.86 4.98 -2.89
N VAL A 46 9.15 4.70 -3.97
CA VAL A 46 8.35 5.71 -4.66
C VAL A 46 6.89 5.31 -4.62
N VAL A 47 6.04 6.27 -4.33
CA VAL A 47 4.58 6.08 -4.35
C VAL A 47 4.01 6.87 -5.51
N PHE A 48 3.15 6.22 -6.27
CA PHE A 48 2.49 6.81 -7.44
C PHE A 48 1.01 7.01 -7.13
N PRO A 49 0.61 8.20 -6.62
CA PRO A 49 -0.78 8.41 -6.21
C PRO A 49 -1.79 8.20 -7.32
N ASP A 50 -1.43 8.58 -8.54
CA ASP A 50 -2.36 8.50 -9.68
C ASP A 50 -2.79 7.07 -9.96
N SER A 51 -1.86 6.13 -9.85
CA SER A 51 -2.17 4.74 -10.12
C SER A 51 -2.46 3.94 -8.85
N GLY A 52 -2.24 4.53 -7.68
CA GLY A 52 -2.44 3.83 -6.42
C GLY A 52 -1.44 2.72 -6.19
N THR A 53 -0.21 2.90 -6.68
CA THR A 53 0.82 1.88 -6.58
C THR A 53 2.08 2.46 -5.95
N TRP A 54 3.00 1.56 -5.61
CA TRP A 54 4.30 1.92 -5.06
C TRP A 54 5.36 1.03 -5.67
N ARG A 55 6.60 1.46 -5.61
CA ARG A 55 7.70 0.63 -6.06
C ARG A 55 8.97 1.01 -5.33
N CYS A 56 9.73 0.02 -4.92
CA CYS A 56 11.07 0.20 -4.40
C CYS A 56 12.04 -0.07 -5.53
N PHE A 57 12.80 0.96 -5.91
CA PHE A 57 13.83 0.83 -6.94
C PHE A 57 15.18 0.43 -6.36
N GLY A 58 15.19 0.15 -5.06
CA GLY A 58 16.41 -0.23 -4.38
C GLY A 58 16.55 -1.74 -4.26
N GLN A 59 16.99 -2.17 -3.09
CA GLN A 59 17.39 -3.55 -2.86
C GLN A 59 16.27 -4.55 -3.09
N CYS A 60 15.05 -4.25 -2.62
CA CYS A 60 13.98 -5.21 -2.77
C CYS A 60 13.38 -5.26 -4.17
N ASN A 61 13.48 -4.18 -4.93
CA ASN A 61 13.03 -4.12 -6.32
C ASN A 61 11.64 -4.72 -6.51
N GLU A 62 10.73 -4.35 -5.61
CA GLU A 62 9.36 -4.83 -5.65
C GLU A 62 8.39 -3.67 -5.68
N GLY A 63 7.15 -3.94 -6.07
CA GLY A 63 6.11 -2.95 -6.10
C GLY A 63 4.75 -3.60 -6.03
N GLY A 64 3.72 -2.78 -5.96
CA GLY A 64 2.36 -3.28 -5.90
C GLY A 64 1.38 -2.21 -5.48
N ASP A 65 0.25 -2.65 -4.95
CA ASP A 65 -0.81 -1.77 -4.47
C ASP A 65 -0.84 -1.75 -2.94
N ILE A 66 -1.94 -1.23 -2.38
CA ILE A 66 -2.08 -1.14 -0.94
C ILE A 66 -2.11 -2.51 -0.27
N PHE A 67 -2.68 -3.52 -0.95
CA PHE A 67 -2.71 -4.87 -0.40
C PHE A 67 -1.30 -5.43 -0.27
N ARG A 68 -0.50 -5.31 -1.32
CA ARG A 68 0.88 -5.79 -1.28
C ARG A 68 1.68 -5.07 -0.21
N PHE A 69 1.43 -3.78 -0.04
CA PHE A 69 2.15 -2.99 0.95
C PHE A 69 1.89 -3.53 2.36
N VAL A 70 0.62 -3.70 2.74
CA VAL A 70 0.32 -4.15 4.10
C VAL A 70 0.71 -5.61 4.31
N MET A 71 0.61 -6.43 3.27
CA MET A 71 1.02 -7.83 3.38
C MET A 71 2.51 -7.92 3.72
N LYS A 72 3.33 -7.14 3.04
CA LYS A 72 4.77 -7.15 3.29
C LYS A 72 5.11 -6.50 4.63
N LYS A 73 4.44 -5.41 4.96
CA LYS A 73 4.77 -4.65 6.16
C LYS A 73 4.36 -5.38 7.42
N GLU A 74 3.18 -5.99 7.41
CA GLU A 74 2.64 -6.64 8.61
C GLU A 74 2.85 -8.16 8.63
N GLY A 75 3.27 -8.73 7.52
CA GLY A 75 3.42 -10.17 7.42
C GLY A 75 2.10 -10.90 7.29
N TRP A 76 1.10 -10.25 6.73
CA TRP A 76 -0.23 -10.84 6.56
C TRP A 76 -0.34 -11.55 5.22
N ASP A 77 -1.26 -12.52 5.16
CA ASP A 77 -1.67 -13.07 3.88
C ASP A 77 -2.74 -12.17 3.26
N PHE A 78 -3.16 -12.51 2.04
CA PHE A 78 -4.13 -11.67 1.35
C PHE A 78 -5.46 -11.60 2.08
N SER A 79 -5.90 -12.71 2.63
CA SER A 79 -7.18 -12.78 3.33
C SER A 79 -7.20 -11.80 4.50
N GLN A 80 -6.15 -11.78 5.30
CA GLN A 80 -6.07 -10.89 6.44
C GLN A 80 -5.97 -9.44 6.01
N ALA A 81 -5.16 -9.17 4.98
CA ALA A 81 -5.04 -7.82 4.45
C ALA A 81 -6.39 -7.33 3.92
N LEU A 82 -7.12 -8.21 3.26
CA LEU A 82 -8.44 -7.86 2.72
C LEU A 82 -9.39 -7.45 3.84
N HIS A 83 -9.44 -8.21 4.93
CA HIS A 83 -10.33 -7.89 6.05
C HIS A 83 -9.96 -6.55 6.69
N VAL A 84 -8.69 -6.32 6.92
CA VAL A 84 -8.24 -5.09 7.58
C VAL A 84 -8.51 -3.87 6.69
N LEU A 85 -8.18 -3.99 5.42
CA LEU A 85 -8.38 -2.86 4.51
C LEU A 85 -9.84 -2.61 4.21
N ALA A 86 -10.66 -3.66 4.17
CA ALA A 86 -12.10 -3.48 4.00
C ALA A 86 -12.68 -2.71 5.18
N GLU A 87 -12.27 -3.06 6.39
CA GLU A 87 -12.73 -2.37 7.59
C GLU A 87 -12.30 -0.91 7.57
N ARG A 88 -11.06 -0.65 7.19
CA ARG A 88 -10.54 0.71 7.09
C ARG A 88 -11.29 1.52 6.05
N ALA A 89 -11.68 0.90 4.95
CA ALA A 89 -12.40 1.57 3.86
C ALA A 89 -13.90 1.69 4.11
N GLY A 90 -14.40 1.03 5.13
CA GLY A 90 -15.83 1.00 5.39
C GLY A 90 -16.58 0.11 4.42
N VAL A 91 -15.89 -0.86 3.85
CA VAL A 91 -16.48 -1.81 2.91
C VAL A 91 -16.87 -3.06 3.68
N VAL A 92 -18.12 -3.47 3.54
CA VAL A 92 -18.61 -4.65 4.23
C VAL A 92 -18.28 -5.90 3.41
N LEU A 93 -17.52 -6.80 4.03
CA LEU A 93 -17.27 -8.10 3.44
C LEU A 93 -18.39 -9.02 3.87
N THR A 94 -19.44 -9.06 3.07
CA THR A 94 -20.56 -9.91 3.39
C THR A 94 -20.20 -11.34 3.05
N PRO A 95 -20.21 -12.25 4.03
CA PRO A 95 -20.06 -13.64 3.67
C PRO A 95 -21.22 -14.02 2.79
N VAL A 96 -20.91 -14.75 1.73
CA VAL A 96 -21.96 -15.24 0.87
C VAL A 96 -22.72 -16.28 1.67
N THR A 97 -23.80 -15.85 2.24
CA THR A 97 -24.67 -16.79 2.90
C THR A 97 -25.60 -17.38 1.87
N PRO A 98 -25.70 -18.65 1.87
CA PRO A 98 -26.68 -19.31 1.00
C PRO A 98 -28.09 -18.90 1.36
#